data_4696a9c896fe44f502468a4d20bf7f41
#
_entry.id   4696a9c896fe44f502468a4d20bf7f41
#
_cell.length_a   1.000
_cell.length_b   1.000
_cell.length_c   1.000
_cell.angle_alpha   90.00
_cell.angle_beta   90.00
_cell.angle_gamma   90.00
#
_symmetry.space_group_name_H-M   'P 1'
#
loop_
_entity.id
_entity.type
_entity.pdbx_description
1 polymer ?
#
loop_
_entity_poly.entity_id
_entity_poly.type
_entity_poly.pdbx_seq_one_letter_code
_entity_poly.pdbx_strand_id
1 'polypeptide(L)'
;MKTTIRLRLLAFAATLLLGACSRIPTGSVGIVKHFSGTISDSVAHPGMHLAVFDSYYPIDTTLTRAEVKDMQPKDAHGVSLRDVSVVVTYGLDPTKVAPFYRATKEMDREPNSDYYTLGMEILEKSIIPYAVQIATEKSDLSTISSHLGGYANDIQTAVQQRLDKLYPGINPFIIQSVTVPTFDLPPAIQAQVNAKAGYQAELQTIAAEQAVIEQRKQLTQDRATVNANALAQAAKSTGLTPEEIIAWEKARAMSAMAQKMTGGQALVQVKP
;
A
#
# COMPACT_ATOMS: atom_id res chain seq x y z
N MET A 1 23.25 62.25 37.60
CA MET A 1 22.30 62.19 36.46
C MET A 1 22.80 61.42 35.22
N LYS A 2 24.06 61.49 34.82
CA LYS A 2 24.59 60.82 33.60
C LYS A 2 24.62 59.29 33.72
N THR A 3 24.84 58.72 34.93
CA THR A 3 24.93 57.27 35.15
C THR A 3 23.57 56.57 35.10
N THR A 4 22.51 57.20 35.59
CA THR A 4 21.12 56.69 35.57
C THR A 4 20.53 56.63 34.15
N ILE A 5 20.92 57.56 33.27
CA ILE A 5 20.48 57.59 31.88
C ILE A 5 21.16 56.44 31.10
N ARG A 6 22.46 56.21 31.34
CA ARG A 6 23.18 55.07 30.70
C ARG A 6 22.64 53.71 31.10
N LEU A 7 22.26 53.54 32.37
CA LEU A 7 21.69 52.28 32.88
C LEU A 7 20.29 52.05 32.27
N ARG A 8 19.47 53.09 32.10
CA ARG A 8 18.15 52.97 31.46
C ARG A 8 18.26 52.68 29.96
N LEU A 9 19.23 53.25 29.26
CA LEU A 9 19.51 52.93 27.86
C LEU A 9 20.00 51.53 27.66
N LEU A 10 20.85 51.02 28.56
CA LEU A 10 21.32 49.61 28.53
C LEU A 10 20.18 48.63 28.82
N ALA A 11 19.33 48.94 29.79
CA ALA A 11 18.17 48.08 30.09
C ALA A 11 17.16 48.07 28.94
N PHE A 12 16.93 49.22 28.27
CA PHE A 12 16.04 49.29 27.09
C PHE A 12 16.63 48.57 25.88
N ALA A 13 17.93 48.67 25.66
CA ALA A 13 18.62 47.92 24.60
C ALA A 13 18.58 46.40 24.88
N ALA A 14 18.74 45.98 26.15
CA ALA A 14 18.67 44.57 26.52
C ALA A 14 17.24 43.99 26.34
N THR A 15 16.19 44.77 26.65
CA THR A 15 14.79 44.35 26.42
C THR A 15 14.43 44.30 24.95
N LEU A 16 14.96 45.19 24.11
CA LEU A 16 14.79 45.09 22.66
C LEU A 16 15.47 43.86 22.05
N LEU A 17 16.63 43.49 22.55
CA LEU A 17 17.37 42.29 22.10
C LEU A 17 16.66 40.97 22.50
N LEU A 18 16.00 40.92 23.66
CA LEU A 18 15.26 39.75 24.11
C LEU A 18 13.95 39.53 23.33
N GLY A 19 13.32 40.61 22.80
CA GLY A 19 12.12 40.49 21.96
C GLY A 19 12.39 40.12 20.50
N ALA A 20 13.63 40.10 20.06
CA ALA A 20 14.02 39.92 18.67
C ALA A 20 14.49 38.46 18.37
N CYS A 21 14.18 37.50 19.21
CA CYS A 21 14.54 36.09 18.97
C CYS A 21 13.40 35.35 18.27
N SER A 22 13.70 34.79 17.12
CA SER A 22 12.82 33.81 16.43
C SER A 22 13.30 32.40 16.67
N ARG A 23 12.38 31.48 16.92
CA ARG A 23 12.69 30.06 17.12
C ARG A 23 12.19 29.24 15.94
N ILE A 24 13.10 28.47 15.34
CA ILE A 24 12.77 27.46 14.31
C ILE A 24 12.68 26.10 15.02
N PRO A 25 11.50 25.44 14.95
CA PRO A 25 11.30 24.12 15.56
C PRO A 25 12.22 23.05 14.98
N THR A 26 12.45 21.98 15.75
CA THR A 26 13.12 20.78 15.25
C THR A 26 12.26 20.11 14.17
N GLY A 27 12.87 19.68 13.06
CA GLY A 27 12.14 19.12 11.91
C GLY A 27 11.67 20.18 10.91
N SER A 28 11.91 21.46 11.18
CA SER A 28 11.61 22.57 10.27
C SER A 28 12.88 23.30 9.84
N VAL A 29 12.82 23.97 8.69
CA VAL A 29 13.83 24.93 8.25
C VAL A 29 13.22 26.31 8.17
N GLY A 30 14.02 27.36 8.42
CA GLY A 30 13.56 28.73 8.37
C GLY A 30 13.88 29.37 7.02
N ILE A 31 12.88 29.86 6.31
CA ILE A 31 13.11 30.77 5.20
C ILE A 31 13.45 32.13 5.77
N VAL A 32 14.56 32.71 5.31
CA VAL A 32 15.05 34.01 5.79
C VAL A 32 14.62 35.08 4.83
N LYS A 33 13.80 36.03 5.30
CA LYS A 33 13.41 37.25 4.57
C LYS A 33 14.15 38.43 5.18
N HIS A 34 15.03 39.04 4.41
CA HIS A 34 15.77 40.22 4.81
C HIS A 34 14.87 41.45 4.88
N PHE A 35 15.28 42.46 5.65
CA PHE A 35 14.59 43.74 5.74
C PHE A 35 14.38 44.41 4.37
N SER A 36 15.27 44.17 3.43
CA SER A 36 15.13 44.60 2.03
C SER A 36 13.97 43.94 1.27
N GLY A 37 13.27 42.96 1.88
CA GLY A 37 12.23 42.18 1.24
C GLY A 37 12.73 41.01 0.40
N THR A 38 14.06 40.85 0.28
CA THR A 38 14.66 39.73 -0.47
C THR A 38 14.69 38.45 0.38
N ILE A 39 14.54 37.31 -0.27
CA ILE A 39 14.65 36.01 0.37
C ILE A 39 16.05 35.46 0.15
N SER A 40 16.64 34.93 1.23
CA SER A 40 17.93 34.25 1.19
C SER A 40 17.87 33.01 0.32
N ASP A 41 18.98 32.68 -0.33
CA ASP A 41 19.15 31.42 -1.06
C ASP A 41 19.34 30.22 -0.14
N SER A 42 19.76 30.48 1.11
CA SER A 42 19.95 29.46 2.14
C SER A 42 18.85 29.51 3.19
N VAL A 43 18.51 28.33 3.72
CA VAL A 43 17.60 28.20 4.85
C VAL A 43 18.35 28.31 6.18
N ALA A 44 17.65 28.81 7.21
CA ALA A 44 18.15 28.75 8.58
C ALA A 44 17.83 27.39 9.20
N HIS A 45 18.79 26.83 9.95
CA HIS A 45 18.65 25.55 10.63
C HIS A 45 17.76 25.67 11.89
N PRO A 46 17.24 24.53 12.43
CA PRO A 46 16.51 24.56 13.71
C PRO A 46 17.32 25.19 14.82
N GLY A 47 16.68 25.99 15.65
CA GLY A 47 17.32 26.68 16.77
C GLY A 47 16.76 28.09 17.00
N MET A 48 17.48 28.87 17.82
CA MET A 48 17.16 30.26 18.09
C MET A 48 17.98 31.17 17.18
N HIS A 49 17.32 32.11 16.51
CA HIS A 49 17.92 33.08 15.60
C HIS A 49 17.60 34.50 16.03
N LEU A 50 18.56 35.38 15.87
CA LEU A 50 18.37 36.80 16.18
C LEU A 50 17.64 37.47 15.01
N ALA A 51 16.41 37.89 15.21
CA ALA A 51 15.52 38.46 14.20
C ALA A 51 15.47 39.99 14.29
N VAL A 52 16.63 40.67 14.37
CA VAL A 52 16.68 42.13 14.48
C VAL A 52 16.34 42.84 13.17
N PHE A 53 16.79 42.26 12.06
CA PHE A 53 16.60 42.81 10.70
C PHE A 53 16.01 41.77 9.72
N ASP A 54 15.95 40.52 10.12
CA ASP A 54 15.48 39.43 9.29
C ASP A 54 14.23 38.78 9.91
N SER A 55 13.32 38.31 9.06
CA SER A 55 12.17 37.50 9.48
C SER A 55 12.42 36.06 9.10
N TYR A 56 12.08 35.15 10.02
CA TYR A 56 12.24 33.69 9.82
C TYR A 56 10.88 33.03 9.73
N TYR A 57 10.62 32.35 8.63
CA TYR A 57 9.37 31.62 8.40
C TYR A 57 9.69 30.11 8.49
N PRO A 58 9.25 29.43 9.55
CA PRO A 58 9.48 28.00 9.72
C PRO A 58 8.63 27.21 8.73
N ILE A 59 9.28 26.32 7.97
CA ILE A 59 8.65 25.38 7.07
C ILE A 59 8.94 23.98 7.59
N ASP A 60 7.89 23.19 7.83
CA ASP A 60 8.04 21.80 8.23
C ASP A 60 8.57 20.95 7.07
N THR A 61 9.65 20.22 7.32
CA THR A 61 10.30 19.32 6.36
C THR A 61 10.08 17.85 6.69
N THR A 62 9.36 17.57 7.77
CA THR A 62 9.01 16.19 8.17
C THR A 62 8.00 15.58 7.22
N LEU A 63 7.77 14.27 7.38
CA LEU A 63 6.79 13.58 6.57
C LEU A 63 5.38 14.06 6.89
N THR A 64 4.70 14.52 5.86
CA THR A 64 3.34 15.05 5.91
C THR A 64 2.46 14.30 4.92
N ARG A 65 1.15 14.38 5.09
CA ARG A 65 0.15 13.76 4.23
C ARG A 65 -0.70 14.82 3.56
N ALA A 66 -0.82 14.71 2.24
CA ALA A 66 -1.82 15.40 1.44
C ALA A 66 -2.92 14.38 1.06
N GLU A 67 -4.17 14.72 1.29
CA GLU A 67 -5.32 13.87 1.01
C GLU A 67 -6.29 14.58 0.09
N VAL A 68 -6.60 13.94 -1.04
CA VAL A 68 -7.64 14.43 -1.97
C VAL A 68 -8.74 13.39 -2.06
N LYS A 69 -9.98 13.82 -1.82
CA LYS A 69 -11.18 12.98 -1.81
C LYS A 69 -12.11 13.30 -2.97
N ASP A 70 -13.07 12.44 -3.19
CA ASP A 70 -14.21 12.62 -4.07
C ASP A 70 -13.82 12.92 -5.54
N MET A 71 -12.65 12.42 -5.97
CA MET A 71 -12.22 12.57 -7.36
C MET A 71 -13.00 11.63 -8.27
N GLN A 72 -13.21 12.08 -9.51
CA GLN A 72 -13.92 11.31 -10.54
C GLN A 72 -13.09 11.22 -11.83
N PRO A 73 -11.93 10.56 -11.78
CA PRO A 73 -11.09 10.39 -12.96
C PRO A 73 -11.74 9.45 -13.96
N LYS A 74 -11.37 9.62 -15.25
CA LYS A 74 -11.87 8.79 -16.35
C LYS A 74 -10.78 7.84 -16.82
N ASP A 75 -11.19 6.62 -17.16
CA ASP A 75 -10.29 5.63 -17.75
C ASP A 75 -10.04 5.88 -19.26
N ALA A 76 -9.25 5.01 -19.88
CA ALA A 76 -8.94 5.04 -21.32
C ALA A 76 -10.19 4.99 -22.22
N HIS A 77 -11.32 4.49 -21.72
CA HIS A 77 -12.58 4.37 -22.43
C HIS A 77 -13.59 5.47 -22.08
N GLY A 78 -13.20 6.45 -21.26
CA GLY A 78 -14.05 7.56 -20.83
C GLY A 78 -15.03 7.18 -19.71
N VAL A 79 -14.90 6.00 -19.11
CA VAL A 79 -15.70 5.59 -17.95
C VAL A 79 -15.13 6.19 -16.67
N SER A 80 -15.97 6.87 -15.88
CA SER A 80 -15.53 7.52 -14.65
C SER A 80 -15.52 6.55 -13.47
N LEU A 81 -14.42 6.53 -12.72
CA LEU A 81 -14.41 6.10 -11.32
C LEU A 81 -15.19 7.10 -10.47
N ARG A 82 -15.69 6.67 -9.32
CA ARG A 82 -16.37 7.53 -8.35
C ARG A 82 -15.66 7.45 -7.01
N ASP A 83 -15.76 8.53 -6.25
CA ASP A 83 -15.28 8.64 -4.86
C ASP A 83 -13.84 8.16 -4.67
N VAL A 84 -12.98 8.48 -5.67
CA VAL A 84 -11.56 8.13 -5.58
C VAL A 84 -10.90 9.04 -4.56
N SER A 85 -10.38 8.44 -3.49
CA SER A 85 -9.57 9.14 -2.50
C SER A 85 -8.12 8.70 -2.63
N VAL A 86 -7.21 9.67 -2.60
CA VAL A 86 -5.77 9.43 -2.70
C VAL A 86 -5.06 10.16 -1.57
N VAL A 87 -4.19 9.43 -0.88
CA VAL A 87 -3.32 9.96 0.18
C VAL A 87 -1.89 9.86 -0.30
N VAL A 88 -1.22 11.00 -0.37
CA VAL A 88 0.19 11.12 -0.72
C VAL A 88 0.98 11.49 0.52
N THR A 89 1.92 10.64 0.93
CA THR A 89 2.87 10.93 2.00
C THR A 89 4.15 11.48 1.37
N TYR A 90 4.55 12.66 1.79
CA TYR A 90 5.72 13.35 1.25
C TYR A 90 6.53 14.05 2.35
N GLY A 91 7.79 14.32 2.06
CA GLY A 91 8.66 15.20 2.83
C GLY A 91 9.23 16.29 1.93
N LEU A 92 9.92 17.23 2.51
CA LEU A 92 10.58 18.32 1.77
C LEU A 92 12.10 18.21 1.88
N ASP A 93 12.79 18.38 0.75
CA ASP A 93 14.25 18.56 0.71
C ASP A 93 14.62 19.94 1.23
N PRO A 94 15.27 20.05 2.41
CA PRO A 94 15.58 21.32 3.02
C PRO A 94 16.39 22.26 2.11
N THR A 95 17.22 21.71 1.23
CA THR A 95 18.11 22.50 0.36
C THR A 95 17.36 23.18 -0.78
N LYS A 96 16.19 22.67 -1.15
CA LYS A 96 15.37 23.19 -2.25
C LYS A 96 14.20 24.04 -1.80
N VAL A 97 13.91 24.09 -0.49
CA VAL A 97 12.77 24.85 0.04
C VAL A 97 12.85 26.35 -0.28
N ALA A 98 14.01 27.00 -0.05
CA ALA A 98 14.16 28.43 -0.29
C ALA A 98 14.06 28.82 -1.79
N PRO A 99 14.76 28.15 -2.73
CA PRO A 99 14.60 28.42 -4.15
C PRO A 99 13.19 28.14 -4.66
N PHE A 100 12.53 27.09 -4.18
CA PHE A 100 11.13 26.78 -4.54
C PHE A 100 10.18 27.89 -4.04
N TYR A 101 10.27 28.26 -2.77
CA TYR A 101 9.45 29.31 -2.18
C TYR A 101 9.59 30.64 -2.92
N ARG A 102 10.80 30.98 -3.35
CA ARG A 102 11.07 32.19 -4.13
C ARG A 102 10.44 32.14 -5.54
N ALA A 103 10.48 30.97 -6.18
CA ALA A 103 9.98 30.79 -7.54
C ALA A 103 8.46 30.73 -7.63
N THR A 104 7.78 30.19 -6.61
CA THR A 104 6.32 30.02 -6.63
C THR A 104 5.54 31.25 -6.20
N LYS A 105 6.19 32.29 -5.68
CA LYS A 105 5.54 33.51 -5.15
C LYS A 105 4.38 33.24 -4.18
N GLU A 106 4.33 32.09 -3.56
CA GLU A 106 3.39 31.82 -2.47
C GLU A 106 3.62 32.70 -1.24
N MET A 107 4.50 33.68 -1.42
CA MET A 107 4.96 34.64 -0.43
C MET A 107 3.94 35.66 -0.02
N ASP A 108 2.90 35.90 -0.79
CA ASP A 108 1.89 36.91 -0.49
C ASP A 108 0.88 36.42 0.57
N ARG A 109 0.92 35.13 0.91
CA ARG A 109 0.22 34.60 2.08
C ARG A 109 1.19 34.65 3.26
N GLU A 110 1.01 35.57 4.17
CA GLU A 110 1.67 35.48 5.47
C GLU A 110 1.38 34.11 6.06
N PRO A 111 2.41 33.31 6.32
CA PRO A 111 2.20 31.98 6.90
C PRO A 111 1.50 32.19 8.24
N ASN A 112 0.28 31.70 8.36
CA ASN A 112 -0.43 31.65 9.62
C ASN A 112 0.46 30.91 10.61
N SER A 113 0.68 31.46 11.76
CA SER A 113 1.78 31.30 12.70
C SER A 113 2.10 29.88 13.15
N ASP A 114 1.31 28.86 12.82
CA ASP A 114 1.49 27.60 13.52
C ASP A 114 2.01 26.42 12.70
N TYR A 115 1.88 26.29 11.42
CA TYR A 115 2.46 25.17 10.64
C TYR A 115 2.02 25.26 9.17
N TYR A 116 2.64 26.17 8.43
CA TYR A 116 2.45 26.16 6.98
C TYR A 116 3.24 25.01 6.35
N THR A 117 2.55 24.02 5.82
CA THR A 117 3.16 22.97 5.03
C THR A 117 3.31 23.47 3.60
N LEU A 118 4.54 23.82 3.21
CA LEU A 118 4.84 24.35 1.88
C LEU A 118 4.32 23.39 0.79
N GLY A 119 3.55 23.93 -0.12
CA GLY A 119 3.08 23.21 -1.29
C GLY A 119 1.93 22.24 -1.07
N MET A 120 1.39 22.09 0.13
CA MET A 120 0.22 21.23 0.37
C MET A 120 -0.95 21.62 -0.55
N GLU A 121 -1.23 22.92 -0.68
CA GLU A 121 -2.27 23.40 -1.56
C GLU A 121 -1.98 23.12 -3.05
N ILE A 122 -0.72 23.22 -3.47
CA ILE A 122 -0.29 22.87 -4.84
C ILE A 122 -0.50 21.38 -5.12
N LEU A 123 -0.10 20.53 -4.16
CA LEU A 123 -0.30 19.09 -4.28
C LEU A 123 -1.79 18.73 -4.37
N GLU A 124 -2.58 19.21 -3.43
CA GLU A 124 -4.00 18.84 -3.32
C GLU A 124 -4.85 19.39 -4.47
N LYS A 125 -4.65 20.63 -4.87
CA LYS A 125 -5.50 21.28 -5.88
C LYS A 125 -5.07 21.04 -7.33
N SER A 126 -3.80 20.71 -7.56
CA SER A 126 -3.26 20.66 -8.93
C SER A 126 -2.56 19.38 -9.26
N ILE A 127 -1.60 18.95 -8.44
CA ILE A 127 -0.69 17.86 -8.80
C ILE A 127 -1.36 16.50 -8.68
N ILE A 128 -1.98 16.21 -7.52
CA ILE A 128 -2.62 14.92 -7.25
C ILE A 128 -3.80 14.67 -8.20
N PRO A 129 -4.76 15.59 -8.37
CA PRO A 129 -5.86 15.36 -9.31
C PRO A 129 -5.40 15.10 -10.74
N TYR A 130 -4.40 15.85 -11.21
CA TYR A 130 -3.81 15.64 -12.53
C TYR A 130 -3.14 14.26 -12.64
N ALA A 131 -2.34 13.86 -11.64
CA ALA A 131 -1.64 12.58 -11.65
C ALA A 131 -2.60 11.40 -11.61
N VAL A 132 -3.67 11.51 -10.82
CA VAL A 132 -4.74 10.51 -10.74
C VAL A 132 -5.44 10.37 -12.08
N GLN A 133 -5.77 11.48 -12.75
CA GLN A 133 -6.39 11.45 -14.08
C GLN A 133 -5.48 10.74 -15.09
N ILE A 134 -4.19 11.11 -15.17
CA ILE A 134 -3.22 10.50 -16.10
C ILE A 134 -2.99 9.01 -15.82
N ALA A 135 -2.92 8.62 -14.54
CA ALA A 135 -2.77 7.21 -14.18
C ALA A 135 -4.02 6.39 -14.55
N THR A 136 -5.21 6.97 -14.37
CA THR A 136 -6.48 6.32 -14.71
C THR A 136 -6.66 6.18 -16.23
N GLU A 137 -6.30 7.19 -17.01
CA GLU A 137 -6.35 7.16 -18.49
C GLU A 137 -5.47 6.07 -19.12
N LYS A 138 -4.46 5.60 -18.41
CA LYS A 138 -3.55 4.55 -18.89
C LYS A 138 -4.05 3.12 -18.63
N SER A 139 -5.07 2.97 -17.83
CA SER A 139 -5.51 1.67 -17.34
C SER A 139 -7.01 1.47 -17.50
N ASP A 140 -7.41 0.22 -17.69
CA ASP A 140 -8.83 -0.17 -17.64
C ASP A 140 -9.29 -0.29 -16.18
N LEU A 141 -10.55 0.04 -15.90
CA LEU A 141 -11.11 -0.07 -14.56
C LEU A 141 -11.01 -1.49 -13.96
N SER A 142 -11.11 -2.51 -14.81
CA SER A 142 -10.94 -3.90 -14.37
C SER A 142 -9.51 -4.20 -13.90
N THR A 143 -8.51 -3.56 -14.50
CA THR A 143 -7.11 -3.67 -14.12
C THR A 143 -6.83 -2.91 -12.84
N ILE A 144 -7.37 -1.70 -12.70
CA ILE A 144 -7.26 -0.89 -11.48
C ILE A 144 -7.82 -1.66 -10.27
N SER A 145 -9.02 -2.24 -10.41
CA SER A 145 -9.67 -2.97 -9.32
C SER A 145 -8.92 -4.24 -8.88
N SER A 146 -8.22 -4.89 -9.80
CA SER A 146 -7.47 -6.11 -9.51
C SER A 146 -6.02 -5.86 -9.05
N HIS A 147 -5.46 -4.68 -9.33
CA HIS A 147 -4.05 -4.33 -9.07
C HIS A 147 -3.89 -2.93 -8.46
N LEU A 148 -4.56 -2.68 -7.35
CA LEU A 148 -4.55 -1.38 -6.68
C LEU A 148 -3.15 -0.86 -6.34
N GLY A 149 -2.23 -1.75 -5.95
CA GLY A 149 -0.84 -1.41 -5.67
C GLY A 149 -0.10 -0.89 -6.91
N GLY A 150 -0.36 -1.48 -8.08
CA GLY A 150 0.16 -1.00 -9.36
C GLY A 150 -0.38 0.39 -9.69
N TYR A 151 -1.68 0.60 -9.54
CA TYR A 151 -2.31 1.90 -9.77
C TYR A 151 -1.76 3.00 -8.83
N ALA A 152 -1.53 2.69 -7.55
CA ALA A 152 -0.90 3.62 -6.61
C ALA A 152 0.52 4.00 -7.04
N ASN A 153 1.31 3.05 -7.56
CA ASN A 153 2.65 3.31 -8.08
C ASN A 153 2.61 4.17 -9.36
N ASP A 154 1.62 3.96 -10.24
CA ASP A 154 1.44 4.79 -11.43
C ASP A 154 1.10 6.23 -11.05
N ILE A 155 0.24 6.43 -10.04
CA ILE A 155 -0.04 7.76 -9.48
C ILE A 155 1.23 8.38 -8.90
N GLN A 156 2.01 7.64 -8.11
CA GLN A 156 3.27 8.13 -7.53
C GLN A 156 4.23 8.60 -8.61
N THR A 157 4.38 7.82 -9.66
CA THR A 157 5.24 8.15 -10.82
C THR A 157 4.73 9.40 -11.52
N ALA A 158 3.43 9.51 -11.74
CA ALA A 158 2.81 10.67 -12.40
C ALA A 158 2.94 11.95 -11.55
N VAL A 159 2.79 11.85 -10.21
CA VAL A 159 3.02 12.97 -9.27
C VAL A 159 4.46 13.46 -9.39
N GLN A 160 5.44 12.55 -9.30
CA GLN A 160 6.85 12.90 -9.37
C GLN A 160 7.21 13.54 -10.72
N GLN A 161 6.78 12.94 -11.84
CA GLN A 161 7.01 13.48 -13.18
C GLN A 161 6.39 14.86 -13.35
N ARG A 162 5.20 15.09 -12.81
CA ARG A 162 4.53 16.39 -12.88
C ARG A 162 5.28 17.46 -12.09
N LEU A 163 5.74 17.13 -10.88
CA LEU A 163 6.53 18.01 -10.03
C LEU A 163 7.86 18.38 -10.69
N ASP A 164 8.58 17.40 -11.22
CA ASP A 164 9.87 17.62 -11.89
C ASP A 164 9.73 18.43 -13.17
N LYS A 165 8.61 18.26 -13.89
CA LYS A 165 8.31 19.07 -15.09
C LYS A 165 7.95 20.52 -14.77
N LEU A 166 7.22 20.75 -13.68
CA LEU A 166 6.80 22.10 -13.29
C LEU A 166 7.91 22.89 -12.58
N TYR A 167 8.73 22.17 -11.80
CA TYR A 167 9.76 22.79 -10.95
C TYR A 167 11.15 22.18 -11.21
N PRO A 168 11.67 22.29 -12.44
CA PRO A 168 12.93 21.63 -12.82
C PRO A 168 14.10 22.15 -11.96
N GLY A 169 14.79 21.25 -11.28
CA GLY A 169 15.94 21.55 -10.43
C GLY A 169 15.63 22.16 -9.06
N ILE A 170 14.42 22.67 -8.85
CA ILE A 170 13.98 23.31 -7.59
C ILE A 170 12.85 22.57 -6.88
N ASN A 171 12.43 21.39 -7.38
CA ASN A 171 11.39 20.58 -6.76
C ASN A 171 11.84 20.13 -5.37
N PRO A 172 11.19 20.58 -4.27
CA PRO A 172 11.55 20.18 -2.91
C PRO A 172 10.82 18.90 -2.47
N PHE A 173 9.79 18.43 -3.19
CA PHE A 173 8.94 17.33 -2.75
C PHE A 173 9.62 15.98 -2.96
N ILE A 174 9.69 15.20 -1.89
CA ILE A 174 10.15 13.81 -1.89
C ILE A 174 8.94 12.95 -1.60
N ILE A 175 8.38 12.31 -2.64
CA ILE A 175 7.19 11.45 -2.50
C ILE A 175 7.62 10.10 -1.93
N GLN A 176 7.17 9.80 -0.72
CA GLN A 176 7.49 8.55 -0.01
C GLN A 176 6.55 7.42 -0.43
N SER A 177 5.24 7.69 -0.42
CA SER A 177 4.25 6.69 -0.77
C SER A 177 2.95 7.34 -1.23
N VAL A 178 2.23 6.59 -2.05
CA VAL A 178 0.86 6.91 -2.46
C VAL A 178 -0.03 5.74 -2.07
N THR A 179 -1.19 6.02 -1.49
CA THR A 179 -2.22 5.04 -1.18
C THR A 179 -3.56 5.49 -1.72
N VAL A 180 -4.36 4.52 -2.17
CA VAL A 180 -5.73 4.74 -2.65
C VAL A 180 -6.67 3.99 -1.70
N PRO A 181 -7.14 4.64 -0.62
CA PRO A 181 -7.92 3.96 0.41
C PRO A 181 -9.32 3.58 -0.07
N THR A 182 -9.93 4.39 -0.90
CA THR A 182 -11.30 4.18 -1.40
C THR A 182 -11.43 4.56 -2.86
N PHE A 183 -12.23 3.78 -3.58
CA PHE A 183 -12.76 4.13 -4.90
C PHE A 183 -14.02 3.30 -5.17
N ASP A 184 -14.96 3.87 -5.93
CA ASP A 184 -16.17 3.18 -6.34
C ASP A 184 -16.19 2.97 -7.86
N LEU A 185 -16.58 1.77 -8.26
CA LEU A 185 -16.81 1.42 -9.65
C LEU A 185 -18.29 1.69 -10.01
N PRO A 186 -18.56 2.14 -11.26
CA PRO A 186 -19.94 2.15 -11.76
C PRO A 186 -20.59 0.77 -11.60
N PRO A 187 -21.89 0.67 -11.23
CA PRO A 187 -22.54 -0.61 -10.94
C PRO A 187 -22.43 -1.65 -12.05
N ALA A 188 -22.46 -1.22 -13.32
CA ALA A 188 -22.31 -2.11 -14.46
C ALA A 188 -20.90 -2.73 -14.53
N ILE A 189 -19.86 -1.95 -14.23
CA ILE A 189 -18.48 -2.41 -14.21
C ILE A 189 -18.24 -3.30 -12.99
N GLN A 190 -18.79 -2.94 -11.83
CA GLN A 190 -18.73 -3.76 -10.62
C GLN A 190 -19.33 -5.14 -10.85
N ALA A 191 -20.48 -5.22 -11.53
CA ALA A 191 -21.10 -6.49 -11.90
C ALA A 191 -20.19 -7.34 -12.82
N GLN A 192 -19.54 -6.73 -13.80
CA GLN A 192 -18.58 -7.42 -14.69
C GLN A 192 -17.35 -7.91 -13.94
N VAL A 193 -16.78 -7.09 -13.05
CA VAL A 193 -15.61 -7.47 -12.22
C VAL A 193 -15.97 -8.64 -11.31
N ASN A 194 -17.14 -8.59 -10.67
CA ASN A 194 -17.62 -9.67 -9.81
C ASN A 194 -17.87 -10.96 -10.60
N ALA A 195 -18.48 -10.86 -11.80
CA ALA A 195 -18.69 -12.01 -12.68
C ALA A 195 -17.33 -12.64 -13.09
N LYS A 196 -16.36 -11.81 -13.52
CA LYS A 196 -15.02 -12.30 -13.90
C LYS A 196 -14.31 -12.97 -12.72
N ALA A 197 -14.38 -12.38 -11.52
CA ALA A 197 -13.84 -12.98 -10.30
C ALA A 197 -14.52 -14.32 -9.98
N GLY A 198 -15.84 -14.42 -10.15
CA GLY A 198 -16.61 -15.66 -10.01
C GLY A 198 -16.13 -16.73 -10.98
N TYR A 199 -16.00 -16.43 -12.27
CA TYR A 199 -15.47 -17.38 -13.27
C TYR A 199 -14.04 -17.82 -12.97
N GLN A 200 -13.18 -16.93 -12.51
CA GLN A 200 -11.81 -17.31 -12.13
C GLN A 200 -11.77 -18.25 -10.92
N ALA A 201 -12.61 -18.00 -9.92
CA ALA A 201 -12.75 -18.88 -8.77
C ALA A 201 -13.29 -20.27 -9.17
N GLU A 202 -14.27 -20.32 -10.08
CA GLU A 202 -14.81 -21.57 -10.62
C GLU A 202 -13.75 -22.36 -11.39
N LEU A 203 -12.97 -21.69 -12.26
CA LEU A 203 -11.85 -22.33 -12.96
C LEU A 203 -10.79 -22.90 -12.02
N GLN A 204 -10.46 -22.19 -10.95
CA GLN A 204 -9.55 -22.69 -9.92
C GLN A 204 -10.12 -23.93 -9.19
N THR A 205 -11.40 -23.92 -8.89
CA THR A 205 -12.09 -25.06 -8.28
C THR A 205 -12.06 -26.27 -9.19
N ILE A 206 -12.39 -26.10 -10.48
CA ILE A 206 -12.34 -27.17 -11.49
C ILE A 206 -10.91 -27.73 -11.63
N ALA A 207 -9.91 -26.86 -11.67
CA ALA A 207 -8.51 -27.28 -11.74
C ALA A 207 -8.08 -28.08 -10.49
N ALA A 208 -8.52 -27.66 -9.30
CA ALA A 208 -8.27 -28.40 -8.06
C ALA A 208 -8.97 -29.78 -8.05
N GLU A 209 -10.22 -29.85 -8.50
CA GLU A 209 -10.94 -31.11 -8.63
C GLU A 209 -10.27 -32.09 -9.61
N GLN A 210 -9.83 -31.56 -10.76
CA GLN A 210 -9.08 -32.36 -11.74
C GLN A 210 -7.78 -32.91 -11.16
N ALA A 211 -7.04 -32.13 -10.39
CA ALA A 211 -5.83 -32.56 -9.71
C ALA A 211 -6.12 -33.71 -8.69
N VAL A 212 -7.22 -33.58 -7.94
CA VAL A 212 -7.65 -34.65 -7.00
C VAL A 212 -8.05 -35.93 -7.73
N ILE A 213 -8.76 -35.83 -8.85
CA ILE A 213 -9.14 -36.99 -9.68
C ILE A 213 -7.90 -37.69 -10.22
N GLU A 214 -6.93 -36.95 -10.74
CA GLU A 214 -5.68 -37.53 -11.25
C GLU A 214 -4.85 -38.19 -10.15
N GLN A 215 -4.78 -37.57 -8.97
CA GLN A 215 -4.15 -38.18 -7.80
C GLN A 215 -4.81 -39.48 -7.37
N ARG A 216 -6.16 -39.56 -7.38
CA ARG A 216 -6.91 -40.77 -7.08
C ARG A 216 -6.64 -41.86 -8.13
N LYS A 217 -6.56 -41.48 -9.41
CA LYS A 217 -6.25 -42.42 -10.49
C LYS A 217 -4.84 -43.00 -10.33
N GLN A 218 -3.84 -42.16 -10.04
CA GLN A 218 -2.48 -42.63 -9.75
C GLN A 218 -2.43 -43.58 -8.55
N LEU A 219 -3.07 -43.21 -7.43
CA LEU A 219 -3.17 -44.07 -6.24
C LEU A 219 -3.82 -45.42 -6.54
N THR A 220 -4.83 -45.45 -7.41
CA THR A 220 -5.49 -46.69 -7.81
C THR A 220 -4.57 -47.55 -8.68
N GLN A 221 -3.81 -46.94 -9.59
CA GLN A 221 -2.81 -47.62 -10.41
C GLN A 221 -1.67 -48.16 -9.55
N ASP A 222 -1.15 -47.37 -8.60
CA ASP A 222 -0.10 -47.79 -7.69
C ASP A 222 -0.56 -48.99 -6.81
N ARG A 223 -1.79 -48.91 -6.30
CA ARG A 223 -2.38 -50.04 -5.55
C ARG A 223 -2.50 -51.31 -6.42
N ALA A 224 -2.92 -51.17 -7.68
CA ALA A 224 -3.03 -52.26 -8.60
C ALA A 224 -1.64 -52.90 -8.89
N THR A 225 -0.60 -52.06 -9.10
CA THR A 225 0.76 -52.56 -9.31
C THR A 225 1.36 -53.20 -8.07
N VAL A 226 1.15 -52.64 -6.87
CA VAL A 226 1.57 -53.26 -5.61
C VAL A 226 0.87 -54.62 -5.39
N ASN A 227 -0.44 -54.70 -5.62
CA ASN A 227 -1.17 -55.94 -5.50
C ASN A 227 -0.70 -56.98 -6.53
N ALA A 228 -0.47 -56.58 -7.78
CA ALA A 228 0.05 -57.50 -8.81
C ALA A 228 1.44 -58.02 -8.44
N ASN A 229 2.32 -57.18 -7.92
CA ASN A 229 3.64 -57.58 -7.46
C ASN A 229 3.58 -58.51 -6.23
N ALA A 230 2.69 -58.21 -5.28
CA ALA A 230 2.46 -59.07 -4.11
C ALA A 230 1.95 -60.47 -4.51
N LEU A 231 0.98 -60.52 -5.44
CA LEU A 231 0.50 -61.78 -6.01
C LEU A 231 1.59 -62.57 -6.74
N ALA A 232 2.42 -61.89 -7.54
CA ALA A 232 3.55 -62.49 -8.24
C ALA A 232 4.61 -63.05 -7.26
N GLN A 233 4.88 -62.36 -6.16
CA GLN A 233 5.76 -62.84 -5.09
C GLN A 233 5.17 -64.06 -4.35
N ALA A 234 3.88 -64.00 -4.01
CA ALA A 234 3.19 -65.14 -3.38
C ALA A 234 3.18 -66.34 -4.26
N ALA A 235 2.95 -66.20 -5.56
CA ALA A 235 3.01 -67.26 -6.54
C ALA A 235 4.40 -67.95 -6.58
N LYS A 236 5.48 -67.16 -6.57
CA LYS A 236 6.85 -67.66 -6.55
C LYS A 236 7.18 -68.43 -5.25
N SER A 237 6.67 -67.95 -4.11
CA SER A 237 6.97 -68.59 -2.81
C SER A 237 6.15 -69.80 -2.49
N THR A 238 4.94 -69.94 -3.02
CA THR A 238 4.02 -71.08 -2.75
C THR A 238 3.97 -72.12 -3.85
N GLY A 239 4.49 -71.77 -5.04
CA GLY A 239 4.38 -72.67 -6.22
C GLY A 239 2.96 -72.72 -6.80
N LEU A 240 2.04 -71.94 -6.33
CA LEU A 240 0.65 -71.82 -6.79
C LEU A 240 0.53 -70.82 -7.91
N THR A 241 -0.45 -70.98 -8.78
CA THR A 241 -0.77 -69.93 -9.78
C THR A 241 -1.43 -68.74 -9.14
N PRO A 242 -1.32 -67.53 -9.72
CA PRO A 242 -1.98 -66.31 -9.20
C PRO A 242 -3.49 -66.53 -9.02
N GLU A 243 -4.13 -67.27 -9.87
CA GLU A 243 -5.58 -67.54 -9.81
C GLU A 243 -5.94 -68.40 -8.58
N GLU A 244 -5.11 -69.42 -8.27
CA GLU A 244 -5.28 -70.29 -7.09
C GLU A 244 -5.08 -69.47 -5.78
N ILE A 245 -4.14 -68.50 -5.76
CA ILE A 245 -3.92 -67.60 -4.60
C ILE A 245 -5.12 -66.70 -4.38
N ILE A 246 -5.65 -66.08 -5.43
CA ILE A 246 -6.86 -65.29 -5.36
C ILE A 246 -8.06 -66.07 -4.87
N ALA A 247 -8.23 -67.32 -5.38
CA ALA A 247 -9.29 -68.23 -4.94
C ALA A 247 -9.16 -68.57 -3.45
N TRP A 248 -7.94 -68.82 -2.99
CA TRP A 248 -7.65 -69.17 -1.59
C TRP A 248 -7.87 -67.96 -0.66
N GLU A 249 -7.42 -66.73 -1.02
CA GLU A 249 -7.67 -65.50 -0.26
C GLU A 249 -9.17 -65.19 -0.20
N LYS A 250 -9.90 -65.32 -1.30
CA LYS A 250 -11.34 -65.14 -1.36
C LYS A 250 -12.08 -66.13 -0.45
N ALA A 251 -11.69 -67.40 -0.45
CA ALA A 251 -12.25 -68.40 0.45
C ALA A 251 -11.97 -68.12 1.92
N ARG A 252 -10.74 -67.64 2.22
CA ARG A 252 -10.34 -67.22 3.57
C ARG A 252 -11.11 -65.99 4.04
N ALA A 253 -11.29 -64.98 3.17
CA ALA A 253 -12.09 -63.79 3.49
C ALA A 253 -13.56 -64.15 3.72
N MET A 254 -14.14 -65.02 2.92
CA MET A 254 -15.50 -65.51 3.12
C MET A 254 -15.66 -66.26 4.44
N SER A 255 -14.70 -67.11 4.81
CA SER A 255 -14.73 -67.86 6.09
C SER A 255 -14.60 -66.90 7.29
N ALA A 256 -13.76 -65.84 7.20
CA ALA A 256 -13.62 -64.87 8.24
C ALA A 256 -14.89 -63.95 8.40
N MET A 257 -15.58 -63.67 7.29
CA MET A 257 -16.90 -62.99 7.33
C MET A 257 -17.96 -63.90 7.96
N ALA A 258 -18.00 -65.17 7.59
CA ALA A 258 -18.93 -66.11 8.19
C ALA A 258 -18.71 -66.27 9.71
N GLN A 259 -17.45 -66.33 10.17
CA GLN A 259 -17.12 -66.36 11.60
C GLN A 259 -17.56 -65.06 12.34
N LYS A 260 -17.44 -63.93 11.72
CA LYS A 260 -17.95 -62.66 12.28
C LYS A 260 -19.47 -62.62 12.36
N MET A 261 -20.16 -63.18 11.39
CA MET A 261 -21.61 -63.25 11.37
C MET A 261 -22.16 -64.26 12.40
N THR A 262 -21.49 -65.38 12.60
CA THR A 262 -21.88 -66.35 13.64
C THR A 262 -21.49 -65.93 15.05
N GLY A 263 -20.40 -65.18 15.22
CA GLY A 263 -20.01 -64.62 16.51
C GLY A 263 -20.85 -63.43 16.99
N GLY A 264 -21.55 -62.76 16.09
CA GLY A 264 -22.43 -61.62 16.41
C GLY A 264 -23.81 -61.98 16.93
N GLN A 265 -24.23 -63.25 16.83
CA GLN A 265 -25.56 -63.68 17.31
C GLN A 265 -25.61 -64.15 18.78
N ALA A 266 -24.48 -64.10 19.51
CA ALA A 266 -24.41 -64.62 20.88
C ALA A 266 -24.67 -63.60 21.99
N LEU A 267 -25.14 -62.38 21.72
CA LEU A 267 -25.34 -61.34 22.73
C LEU A 267 -26.69 -60.63 22.69
N VAL A 268 -27.79 -61.33 22.39
CA VAL A 268 -29.12 -60.83 22.76
C VAL A 268 -29.80 -61.88 23.60
N GLN A 269 -29.30 -62.08 24.85
CA GLN A 269 -30.12 -62.60 25.91
C GLN A 269 -30.90 -61.43 26.52
N VAL A 270 -32.13 -61.27 26.14
CA VAL A 270 -33.12 -60.48 26.83
C VAL A 270 -33.44 -61.25 28.12
N LYS A 271 -33.09 -60.64 29.25
CA LYS A 271 -33.47 -61.10 30.58
C LYS A 271 -34.93 -60.67 30.84
N PRO A 272 -35.75 -61.52 31.45
CA PRO A 272 -37.18 -61.26 31.72
C PRO A 272 -37.40 -60.12 32.72
#